data_c7790021ad765d0c4ed9b1d2aa5135b0
#
_entry.id   c7790021ad765d0c4ed9b1d2aa5135b0
#
_cell.length_a   1.000
_cell.length_b   1.000
_cell.length_c   1.000
_cell.angle_alpha   90.00
_cell.angle_beta   90.00
_cell.angle_gamma   90.00
#
_symmetry.space_group_name_H-M   'P 1'
#
loop_
_entity.id
_entity.type
_entity.pdbx_description
1 polymer ?
#
loop_
_entity_poly.entity_id
_entity_poly.type
_entity_poly.pdbx_seq_one_letter_code
_entity_poly.pdbx_strand_id
1 'polypeptide(L)'
;MGIIKNDIPILEFDTEQKAVISPVHENLNLKLPKKCVFAFLGNYIDEYAYKTDAKQVSSFISATKNYPVYITKYKGEEIVLCQAPVGAAAAVQILDWLIGYGVCEIISAGSCGTLEHFEESTFLIPSKALRDEGTSYHYAPPSRFMEISKRARKAIEKTVLEHHMKYQEVITWSTDGFFRETKEKVEYRKSEG
;
A
#
# COMPACT_ATOMS: atom_id res chain seq x y z
N MET A 1 -13.92 -25.21 -6.35
CA MET A 1 -13.95 -24.12 -7.34
C MET A 1 -12.55 -24.03 -7.89
N GLY A 2 -12.38 -23.72 -9.14
CA GLY A 2 -11.06 -23.73 -9.79
C GLY A 2 -10.69 -22.34 -10.31
N ILE A 3 -9.54 -22.23 -10.94
CA ILE A 3 -9.05 -21.03 -11.59
C ILE A 3 -10.03 -20.58 -12.67
N ILE A 4 -10.41 -19.32 -12.64
CA ILE A 4 -11.11 -18.65 -13.75
C ILE A 4 -10.06 -18.42 -14.83
N LYS A 5 -10.12 -19.21 -15.91
CA LYS A 5 -9.14 -19.18 -17.00
C LYS A 5 -9.34 -17.98 -17.93
N ASN A 6 -8.26 -17.49 -18.49
CA ASN A 6 -8.24 -16.42 -19.49
C ASN A 6 -7.09 -16.65 -20.48
N ASP A 7 -7.22 -16.16 -21.71
CA ASP A 7 -6.15 -16.22 -22.73
C ASP A 7 -4.93 -15.38 -22.34
N ILE A 8 -5.16 -14.35 -21.52
CA ILE A 8 -4.10 -13.50 -20.95
C ILE A 8 -3.89 -13.95 -19.49
N PRO A 9 -2.75 -14.60 -19.15
CA PRO A 9 -2.55 -15.24 -17.84
C PRO A 9 -2.75 -14.30 -16.62
N ILE A 10 -2.39 -13.02 -16.74
CA ILE A 10 -2.56 -12.06 -15.64
C ILE A 10 -4.03 -11.79 -15.30
N LEU A 11 -4.97 -12.11 -16.19
CA LEU A 11 -6.40 -11.98 -15.98
C LEU A 11 -7.04 -13.26 -15.41
N GLU A 12 -6.26 -14.31 -15.24
CA GLU A 12 -6.71 -15.51 -14.53
C GLU A 12 -6.85 -15.21 -13.04
N PHE A 13 -7.86 -15.76 -12.40
CA PHE A 13 -8.10 -15.54 -10.99
C PHE A 13 -8.47 -16.84 -10.29
N ASP A 14 -7.78 -17.14 -9.19
CA ASP A 14 -8.10 -18.24 -8.31
C ASP A 14 -8.84 -17.73 -7.07
N THR A 15 -9.97 -18.33 -6.76
CA THR A 15 -10.75 -18.00 -5.57
C THR A 15 -10.21 -18.67 -4.30
N GLU A 16 -9.26 -19.62 -4.43
CA GLU A 16 -8.59 -20.24 -3.29
C GLU A 16 -7.63 -19.24 -2.63
N GLN A 17 -7.81 -19.02 -1.34
CA GLN A 17 -6.98 -18.05 -0.61
C GLN A 17 -5.72 -18.68 -0.01
N LYS A 18 -5.65 -20.01 0.06
CA LYS A 18 -4.51 -20.71 0.65
C LYS A 18 -3.42 -20.93 -0.40
N ALA A 19 -2.39 -20.11 -0.36
CA ALA A 19 -1.22 -20.30 -1.21
C ALA A 19 -0.36 -21.51 -0.76
N VAL A 20 0.42 -22.06 -1.68
CA VAL A 20 1.39 -23.12 -1.39
C VAL A 20 2.48 -22.63 -0.44
N ILE A 21 2.95 -21.38 -0.66
CA ILE A 21 3.91 -20.72 0.24
C ILE A 21 3.13 -19.74 1.11
N SER A 22 3.12 -19.97 2.42
CA SER A 22 2.48 -19.07 3.37
C SER A 22 3.35 -17.82 3.61
N PRO A 23 2.77 -16.62 3.78
CA PRO A 23 3.51 -15.43 4.18
C PRO A 23 4.30 -15.60 5.50
N VAL A 24 3.88 -16.54 6.34
CA VAL A 24 4.53 -16.87 7.62
C VAL A 24 5.34 -18.17 7.57
N HIS A 25 5.80 -18.60 6.39
CA HIS A 25 6.53 -19.86 6.21
C HIS A 25 7.85 -19.93 7.02
N GLU A 26 8.43 -18.78 7.38
CA GLU A 26 9.63 -18.68 8.23
C GLU A 26 9.35 -19.07 9.68
N ASN A 27 8.08 -19.17 10.10
CA ASN A 27 7.64 -19.53 11.45
C ASN A 27 8.31 -18.70 12.55
N LEU A 28 8.49 -17.40 12.34
CA LEU A 28 9.08 -16.51 13.31
C LEU A 28 8.20 -16.41 14.56
N ASN A 29 8.83 -16.39 15.75
CA ASN A 29 8.10 -16.09 16.99
C ASN A 29 7.83 -14.58 17.09
N LEU A 30 7.00 -14.09 16.17
CA LEU A 30 6.68 -12.68 15.99
C LEU A 30 5.16 -12.47 16.08
N LYS A 31 4.76 -11.48 16.88
CA LYS A 31 3.38 -11.03 16.96
C LYS A 31 3.37 -9.51 16.87
N LEU A 32 2.83 -8.99 15.78
CA LEU A 32 2.78 -7.56 15.53
C LEU A 32 1.48 -6.93 16.06
N PRO A 33 1.52 -5.64 16.49
CA PRO A 33 0.34 -4.84 16.71
C PRO A 33 -0.58 -4.77 15.50
N LYS A 34 -1.88 -4.56 15.72
CA LYS A 34 -2.88 -4.52 14.65
C LYS A 34 -2.70 -3.36 13.68
N LYS A 35 -2.19 -2.22 14.15
CA LYS A 35 -2.08 -0.98 13.38
C LYS A 35 -0.68 -0.83 12.81
N CYS A 36 -0.60 -0.43 11.53
CA CYS A 36 0.67 -0.23 10.83
C CYS A 36 0.65 1.05 9.99
N VAL A 37 1.74 1.79 10.06
CA VAL A 37 2.11 2.80 9.06
C VAL A 37 3.08 2.13 8.10
N PHE A 38 2.62 1.91 6.86
CA PHE A 38 3.39 1.33 5.77
C PHE A 38 3.56 2.39 4.68
N ALA A 39 4.68 3.14 4.72
CA ALA A 39 4.77 4.38 3.98
C ALA A 39 5.94 4.39 2.97
N PHE A 40 5.69 5.02 1.82
CA PHE A 40 6.63 5.22 0.71
C PHE A 40 7.38 6.55 0.91
N LEU A 41 8.05 6.69 2.07
CA LEU A 41 8.70 7.94 2.49
C LEU A 41 10.23 7.82 2.62
N GLY A 42 10.81 6.77 2.04
CA GLY A 42 12.26 6.54 2.08
C GLY A 42 12.77 6.45 3.53
N ASN A 43 13.87 7.11 3.81
CA ASN A 43 14.53 7.04 5.11
C ASN A 43 13.75 7.70 6.26
N TYR A 44 12.70 8.47 5.97
CA TYR A 44 11.91 9.13 7.02
C TYR A 44 11.28 8.15 8.01
N ILE A 45 10.98 6.93 7.60
CA ILE A 45 10.47 5.90 8.51
C ILE A 45 11.53 5.49 9.51
N ASP A 46 12.74 5.23 9.06
CA ASP A 46 13.87 4.86 9.93
C ASP A 46 14.28 6.04 10.85
N GLU A 47 14.29 7.27 10.31
CA GLU A 47 14.56 8.48 11.09
C GLU A 47 13.49 8.71 12.16
N TYR A 48 12.21 8.52 11.83
CA TYR A 48 11.13 8.63 12.79
C TYR A 48 11.22 7.54 13.87
N ALA A 49 11.53 6.31 13.47
CA ALA A 49 11.75 5.22 14.40
C ALA A 49 12.87 5.54 15.39
N TYR A 50 13.98 6.07 14.90
CA TYR A 50 15.10 6.52 15.75
C TYR A 50 14.69 7.65 16.70
N LYS A 51 14.01 8.70 16.20
CA LYS A 51 13.56 9.86 16.99
C LYS A 51 12.56 9.50 18.09
N THR A 52 11.76 8.45 17.87
CA THR A 52 10.75 7.97 18.84
C THR A 52 11.20 6.80 19.68
N ASP A 53 12.49 6.45 19.63
CA ASP A 53 13.07 5.28 20.31
C ASP A 53 12.25 4.00 20.04
N ALA A 54 11.83 3.84 18.76
CA ALA A 54 11.07 2.68 18.34
C ALA A 54 11.94 1.42 18.37
N LYS A 55 11.36 0.34 18.88
CA LYS A 55 12.07 -0.95 18.94
C LYS A 55 12.00 -1.65 17.59
N GLN A 56 13.13 -1.92 16.96
CA GLN A 56 13.18 -2.87 15.85
C GLN A 56 12.90 -4.28 16.37
N VAL A 57 11.83 -4.90 15.88
CA VAL A 57 11.37 -6.23 16.33
C VAL A 57 11.66 -7.32 15.32
N SER A 58 11.81 -6.95 14.05
CA SER A 58 12.12 -7.87 12.95
C SER A 58 12.63 -7.09 11.74
N SER A 59 12.85 -7.80 10.64
CA SER A 59 13.03 -7.26 9.29
C SER A 59 12.42 -8.21 8.28
N PHE A 60 11.75 -7.68 7.26
CA PHE A 60 11.46 -8.45 6.07
C PHE A 60 12.73 -8.51 5.20
N ILE A 61 13.21 -9.72 4.93
CA ILE A 61 14.45 -9.94 4.17
C ILE A 61 14.08 -10.26 2.74
N SER A 62 14.33 -9.33 1.82
CA SER A 62 14.23 -9.58 0.38
C SER A 62 15.61 -9.92 -0.22
N ALA A 63 15.63 -10.41 -1.45
CA ALA A 63 16.89 -10.71 -2.15
C ALA A 63 17.79 -9.47 -2.34
N THR A 64 17.24 -8.27 -2.29
CA THR A 64 17.95 -7.02 -2.63
C THR A 64 18.09 -6.07 -1.45
N LYS A 65 17.20 -6.11 -0.49
CA LYS A 65 17.19 -5.19 0.64
C LYS A 65 16.47 -5.80 1.85
N ASN A 66 16.94 -5.45 3.05
CA ASN A 66 16.21 -5.71 4.29
C ASN A 66 15.33 -4.51 4.62
N TYR A 67 14.10 -4.77 5.02
CA TYR A 67 13.13 -3.77 5.43
C TYR A 67 12.89 -3.91 6.94
N PRO A 68 13.46 -3.04 7.77
CA PRO A 68 13.26 -3.08 9.22
C PRO A 68 11.79 -2.89 9.58
N VAL A 69 11.36 -3.61 10.61
CA VAL A 69 10.02 -3.51 11.17
C VAL A 69 10.13 -3.07 12.61
N TYR A 70 9.58 -1.91 12.90
CA TYR A 70 9.64 -1.28 14.21
C TYR A 70 8.28 -1.30 14.90
N ILE A 71 8.31 -1.29 16.24
CA ILE A 71 7.16 -0.99 17.07
C ILE A 71 7.45 0.30 17.85
N THR A 72 6.53 1.24 17.78
CA THR A 72 6.55 2.47 18.59
C THR A 72 5.19 2.67 19.24
N LYS A 73 5.08 3.69 20.11
CA LYS A 73 3.83 4.09 20.73
C LYS A 73 3.35 5.43 20.19
N TYR A 74 2.09 5.49 19.83
CA TYR A 74 1.42 6.70 19.43
C TYR A 74 0.10 6.84 20.20
N LYS A 75 -0.08 7.94 20.95
CA LYS A 75 -1.27 8.17 21.80
C LYS A 75 -1.61 6.98 22.72
N GLY A 76 -0.59 6.30 23.24
CA GLY A 76 -0.74 5.18 24.17
C GLY A 76 -0.93 3.81 23.51
N GLU A 77 -1.08 3.72 22.20
CA GLU A 77 -1.23 2.49 21.46
C GLU A 77 0.08 2.09 20.75
N GLU A 78 0.36 0.80 20.70
CA GLU A 78 1.47 0.27 19.89
C GLU A 78 1.10 0.25 18.42
N ILE A 79 1.99 0.74 17.58
CA ILE A 79 1.87 0.73 16.12
C ILE A 79 3.14 0.18 15.49
N VAL A 80 2.95 -0.49 14.37
CA VAL A 80 4.05 -0.95 13.50
C VAL A 80 4.45 0.19 12.56
N LEU A 81 5.76 0.36 12.37
CA LEU A 81 6.32 1.20 11.32
C LEU A 81 7.14 0.33 10.38
N CYS A 82 6.90 0.44 9.09
CA CYS A 82 7.68 -0.24 8.06
C CYS A 82 7.74 0.62 6.79
N GLN A 83 8.94 0.74 6.22
CA GLN A 83 9.12 1.40 4.93
C GLN A 83 8.52 0.53 3.82
N ALA A 84 7.68 1.12 2.97
CA ALA A 84 7.17 0.49 1.78
C ALA A 84 8.17 0.61 0.62
N PRO A 85 8.46 -0.46 -0.12
CA PRO A 85 9.22 -0.40 -1.35
C PRO A 85 8.36 0.16 -2.49
N VAL A 86 9.00 0.81 -3.47
CA VAL A 86 8.34 1.18 -4.72
C VAL A 86 8.13 -0.07 -5.57
N GLY A 87 6.93 -0.19 -6.14
CA GLY A 87 6.50 -1.32 -6.98
C GLY A 87 5.46 -2.21 -6.29
N ALA A 88 4.35 -2.44 -6.97
CA ALA A 88 3.20 -3.15 -6.41
C ALA A 88 3.56 -4.55 -5.89
N ALA A 89 4.32 -5.33 -6.66
CA ALA A 89 4.71 -6.69 -6.27
C ALA A 89 5.56 -6.72 -4.99
N ALA A 90 6.56 -5.85 -4.89
CA ALA A 90 7.42 -5.78 -3.70
C ALA A 90 6.66 -5.29 -2.47
N ALA A 91 5.80 -4.27 -2.65
CA ALA A 91 4.99 -3.73 -1.57
C ALA A 91 4.02 -4.77 -1.00
N VAL A 92 3.33 -5.50 -1.87
CA VAL A 92 2.33 -6.48 -1.44
C VAL A 92 2.96 -7.68 -0.76
N GLN A 93 4.15 -8.15 -1.17
CA GLN A 93 4.87 -9.20 -0.45
C GLN A 93 5.13 -8.84 1.02
N ILE A 94 5.56 -7.60 1.28
CA ILE A 94 5.78 -7.14 2.66
C ILE A 94 4.45 -6.98 3.40
N LEU A 95 3.40 -6.50 2.74
CA LEU A 95 2.06 -6.40 3.33
C LEU A 95 1.52 -7.75 3.75
N ASP A 96 1.60 -8.76 2.89
CA ASP A 96 1.18 -10.14 3.21
C ASP A 96 1.93 -10.69 4.42
N TRP A 97 3.25 -10.44 4.48
CA TRP A 97 4.07 -10.84 5.62
C TRP A 97 3.64 -10.12 6.90
N LEU A 98 3.44 -8.79 6.88
CA LEU A 98 2.97 -8.01 8.02
C LEU A 98 1.60 -8.48 8.51
N ILE A 99 0.67 -8.74 7.58
CA ILE A 99 -0.68 -9.25 7.87
C ILE A 99 -0.59 -10.64 8.47
N GLY A 100 0.25 -11.50 7.94
CA GLY A 100 0.48 -12.85 8.45
C GLY A 100 0.96 -12.86 9.91
N TYR A 101 1.71 -11.84 10.33
CA TYR A 101 2.16 -11.68 11.72
C TYR A 101 1.27 -10.80 12.61
N GLY A 102 0.09 -10.38 12.14
CA GLY A 102 -0.95 -9.81 13.01
C GLY A 102 -1.46 -8.42 12.66
N VAL A 103 -0.85 -7.73 11.68
CA VAL A 103 -1.33 -6.42 11.22
C VAL A 103 -2.67 -6.57 10.49
N CYS A 104 -3.62 -5.67 10.72
CA CYS A 104 -4.93 -5.69 10.05
C CYS A 104 -5.53 -4.29 9.77
N GLU A 105 -4.91 -3.23 10.30
CA GLU A 105 -5.29 -1.84 10.02
C GLU A 105 -4.05 -1.10 9.51
N ILE A 106 -4.06 -0.72 8.23
CA ILE A 106 -2.87 -0.21 7.54
C ILE A 106 -3.19 1.16 6.96
N ILE A 107 -2.30 2.12 7.21
CA ILE A 107 -2.28 3.41 6.53
C ILE A 107 -1.00 3.50 5.73
N SER A 108 -1.15 3.82 4.45
CA SER A 108 -0.03 4.12 3.55
C SER A 108 0.00 5.60 3.19
N ALA A 109 1.19 6.16 3.11
CA ALA A 109 1.42 7.52 2.65
C ALA A 109 2.63 7.54 1.71
N GLY A 110 2.62 8.46 0.76
CA GLY A 110 3.68 8.64 -0.22
C GLY A 110 3.43 9.87 -1.08
N SER A 111 4.28 10.12 -2.05
CA SER A 111 4.08 11.13 -3.07
C SER A 111 3.54 10.51 -4.36
N CYS A 112 2.88 11.32 -5.19
CA CYS A 112 2.43 10.93 -6.52
C CYS A 112 2.70 12.06 -7.52
N GLY A 113 2.80 11.69 -8.81
CA GLY A 113 2.66 12.63 -9.90
C GLY A 113 1.19 13.02 -10.05
N THR A 114 0.90 14.27 -10.35
CA THR A 114 -0.47 14.73 -10.58
C THR A 114 -0.73 14.94 -12.06
N LEU A 115 -1.87 14.48 -12.55
CA LEU A 115 -2.31 14.71 -13.93
C LEU A 115 -3.12 16.01 -14.03
N GLU A 116 -3.69 16.46 -12.92
CA GLU A 116 -4.46 17.69 -12.77
C GLU A 116 -3.71 18.69 -11.88
N HIS A 117 -4.16 19.94 -11.90
CA HIS A 117 -3.59 20.98 -11.07
C HIS A 117 -4.19 20.92 -9.66
N PHE A 118 -3.34 20.74 -8.66
CA PHE A 118 -3.69 20.82 -7.24
C PHE A 118 -2.90 21.95 -6.58
N GLU A 119 -3.51 22.58 -5.58
CA GLU A 119 -2.80 23.53 -4.75
C GLU A 119 -1.68 22.82 -3.96
N GLU A 120 -0.53 23.44 -3.86
CA GLU A 120 0.61 22.88 -3.13
C GLU A 120 0.23 22.57 -1.68
N SER A 121 0.81 21.49 -1.14
CA SER A 121 0.51 20.98 0.21
C SER A 121 -0.92 20.44 0.39
N THR A 122 -1.64 20.10 -0.67
CA THR A 122 -2.91 19.40 -0.60
C THR A 122 -2.67 17.90 -0.45
N PHE A 123 -3.33 17.28 0.54
CA PHE A 123 -3.36 15.82 0.65
C PHE A 123 -4.38 15.25 -0.34
N LEU A 124 -3.93 14.31 -1.15
CA LEU A 124 -4.80 13.59 -2.08
C LEU A 124 -5.23 12.29 -1.43
N ILE A 125 -6.54 12.11 -1.23
CA ILE A 125 -7.11 10.91 -0.62
C ILE A 125 -7.78 10.09 -1.71
N PRO A 126 -7.20 8.94 -2.10
CA PRO A 126 -7.80 8.11 -3.14
C PRO A 126 -9.16 7.55 -2.72
N SER A 127 -10.16 7.65 -3.57
CA SER A 127 -11.44 6.92 -3.44
C SER A 127 -11.38 5.56 -4.10
N LYS A 128 -10.68 5.49 -5.22
CA LYS A 128 -10.41 4.27 -5.98
C LYS A 128 -9.09 4.42 -6.74
N ALA A 129 -8.51 3.29 -7.12
CA ALA A 129 -7.31 3.21 -7.93
C ALA A 129 -7.58 2.49 -9.24
N LEU A 130 -7.14 3.06 -10.37
CA LEU A 130 -7.12 2.40 -11.67
C LEU A 130 -5.98 1.39 -11.67
N ARG A 131 -6.30 0.17 -12.08
CA ARG A 131 -5.42 -1.00 -12.05
C ARG A 131 -4.67 -1.14 -13.38
N ASP A 132 -3.53 -0.46 -13.52
CA ASP A 132 -2.62 -0.58 -14.68
C ASP A 132 -1.28 -1.18 -14.24
N GLU A 133 -1.36 -2.11 -13.29
CA GLU A 133 -0.27 -2.90 -12.72
C GLU A 133 -0.69 -4.38 -12.65
N GLY A 134 0.26 -5.29 -12.51
CA GLY A 134 -0.02 -6.73 -12.55
C GLY A 134 -0.44 -7.36 -11.22
N THR A 135 -0.02 -6.80 -10.10
CA THR A 135 -0.10 -7.45 -8.78
C THR A 135 -1.52 -7.62 -8.27
N SER A 136 -2.34 -6.58 -8.39
CA SER A 136 -3.70 -6.60 -7.83
C SER A 136 -4.61 -7.67 -8.46
N TYR A 137 -4.30 -8.14 -9.66
CA TYR A 137 -5.02 -9.21 -10.34
C TYR A 137 -4.86 -10.58 -9.66
N HIS A 138 -3.82 -10.76 -8.85
CA HIS A 138 -3.65 -11.97 -8.04
C HIS A 138 -4.52 -11.96 -6.77
N TYR A 139 -5.03 -10.80 -6.35
CA TYR A 139 -5.79 -10.62 -5.11
C TYR A 139 -7.27 -10.34 -5.32
N ALA A 140 -7.67 -9.91 -6.52
CA ALA A 140 -9.06 -9.62 -6.84
C ALA A 140 -9.35 -9.92 -8.31
N PRO A 141 -10.58 -10.35 -8.65
CA PRO A 141 -10.99 -10.58 -10.03
C PRO A 141 -10.71 -9.39 -10.94
N PRO A 142 -10.52 -9.61 -12.25
CA PRO A 142 -10.29 -8.52 -13.20
C PRO A 142 -11.37 -7.45 -13.13
N SER A 143 -10.94 -6.22 -12.94
CA SER A 143 -11.79 -5.02 -12.96
C SER A 143 -10.91 -3.82 -13.30
N ARG A 144 -11.54 -2.72 -13.73
CA ARG A 144 -10.76 -1.53 -14.09
C ARG A 144 -10.26 -0.76 -12.88
N PHE A 145 -11.04 -0.74 -11.80
CA PHE A 145 -10.73 -0.02 -10.58
C PHE A 145 -10.83 -0.92 -9.36
N MET A 146 -10.08 -0.56 -8.32
CA MET A 146 -10.30 -1.03 -6.95
C MET A 146 -10.68 0.15 -6.05
N GLU A 147 -11.72 -0.06 -5.24
CA GLU A 147 -12.17 0.93 -4.27
C GLU A 147 -11.40 0.82 -2.97
N ILE A 148 -11.15 1.96 -2.33
CA ILE A 148 -10.56 2.02 -1.01
C ILE A 148 -11.66 1.91 0.05
N SER A 149 -11.36 1.26 1.16
CA SER A 149 -12.27 1.12 2.30
C SER A 149 -12.86 2.47 2.72
N LYS A 150 -14.19 2.59 2.68
CA LYS A 150 -14.90 3.81 3.13
C LYS A 150 -14.57 4.17 4.58
N ARG A 151 -14.35 3.16 5.44
CA ARG A 151 -13.96 3.36 6.85
C ARG A 151 -12.57 3.99 6.94
N ALA A 152 -11.59 3.47 6.20
CA ALA A 152 -10.24 4.00 6.18
C ALA A 152 -10.22 5.44 5.64
N ARG A 153 -10.90 5.70 4.52
CA ARG A 153 -11.01 7.02 3.93
C ARG A 153 -11.58 8.06 4.90
N LYS A 154 -12.72 7.76 5.55
CA LYS A 154 -13.31 8.64 6.56
C LYS A 154 -12.37 8.91 7.76
N ALA A 155 -11.58 7.93 8.16
CA ALA A 155 -10.60 8.12 9.23
C ALA A 155 -9.47 9.08 8.80
N ILE A 156 -9.00 8.96 7.55
CA ILE A 156 -7.99 9.86 6.99
C ILE A 156 -8.56 11.28 6.88
N GLU A 157 -9.74 11.45 6.29
CA GLU A 157 -10.42 12.75 6.15
C GLU A 157 -10.57 13.45 7.48
N LYS A 158 -11.08 12.74 8.48
CA LYS A 158 -11.22 13.27 9.83
C LYS A 158 -9.89 13.76 10.40
N THR A 159 -8.83 12.97 10.26
CA THR A 159 -7.51 13.33 10.77
C THR A 159 -6.93 14.56 10.06
N VAL A 160 -7.05 14.62 8.74
CA VAL A 160 -6.57 15.75 7.94
C VAL A 160 -7.30 17.05 8.36
N LEU A 161 -8.61 16.99 8.56
CA LEU A 161 -9.41 18.12 9.02
C LEU A 161 -9.06 18.55 10.47
N GLU A 162 -8.86 17.59 11.39
CA GLU A 162 -8.44 17.88 12.78
C GLU A 162 -7.08 18.59 12.84
N HIS A 163 -6.22 18.35 11.85
CA HIS A 163 -4.93 19.02 11.73
C HIS A 163 -4.95 20.26 10.83
N HIS A 164 -6.13 20.74 10.43
CA HIS A 164 -6.30 21.92 9.56
C HIS A 164 -5.54 21.82 8.23
N MET A 165 -5.35 20.63 7.71
CA MET A 165 -4.68 20.39 6.44
C MET A 165 -5.69 20.37 5.29
N LYS A 166 -5.26 20.84 4.11
CA LYS A 166 -6.07 20.77 2.90
C LYS A 166 -6.07 19.35 2.35
N TYR A 167 -7.21 18.89 1.86
CA TYR A 167 -7.29 17.61 1.16
C TYR A 167 -8.29 17.67 0.00
N GLN A 168 -8.12 16.76 -0.91
CA GLN A 168 -9.06 16.51 -1.99
C GLN A 168 -9.21 15.00 -2.22
N GLU A 169 -10.45 14.54 -2.44
CA GLU A 169 -10.71 13.17 -2.85
C GLU A 169 -10.43 13.03 -4.34
N VAL A 170 -9.70 11.98 -4.72
CA VAL A 170 -9.24 11.77 -6.08
C VAL A 170 -9.39 10.31 -6.51
N ILE A 171 -9.26 10.08 -7.82
CA ILE A 171 -8.97 8.76 -8.39
C ILE A 171 -7.48 8.70 -8.68
N THR A 172 -6.83 7.61 -8.32
CA THR A 172 -5.42 7.41 -8.64
C THR A 172 -5.24 6.39 -9.76
N TRP A 173 -4.15 6.50 -10.46
CA TRP A 173 -3.70 5.54 -11.46
C TRP A 173 -2.42 4.87 -10.96
N SER A 174 -2.43 3.54 -10.85
CA SER A 174 -1.24 2.74 -10.52
C SER A 174 -0.74 2.03 -11.76
N THR A 175 0.53 2.19 -12.09
CA THR A 175 1.17 1.56 -13.26
C THR A 175 2.50 0.93 -12.90
N ASP A 176 2.82 -0.20 -13.51
CA ASP A 176 4.15 -0.83 -13.45
C ASP A 176 5.11 -0.26 -14.50
N GLY A 177 4.59 0.51 -15.44
CA GLY A 177 5.35 1.02 -16.60
C GLY A 177 5.60 2.52 -16.55
N PHE A 178 6.28 3.03 -15.53
CA PHE A 178 6.52 4.46 -15.31
C PHE A 178 7.04 5.19 -16.58
N PHE A 179 8.04 4.66 -17.26
CA PHE A 179 8.57 5.25 -18.50
C PHE A 179 7.74 4.90 -19.76
N ARG A 180 6.57 4.30 -19.61
CA ARG A 180 5.61 4.02 -20.68
C ARG A 180 4.34 4.86 -20.59
N GLU A 181 4.35 5.91 -19.78
CA GLU A 181 3.32 6.93 -19.70
C GLU A 181 3.43 7.89 -20.89
N THR A 182 2.94 7.47 -22.06
CA THR A 182 2.93 8.30 -23.28
C THR A 182 1.90 9.42 -23.15
N LYS A 183 2.05 10.48 -23.95
CA LYS A 183 1.09 11.61 -23.97
C LYS A 183 -0.34 11.14 -24.18
N GLU A 184 -0.56 10.26 -25.14
CA GLU A 184 -1.89 9.72 -25.45
C GLU A 184 -2.46 8.93 -24.24
N LYS A 185 -1.62 8.11 -23.59
CA LYS A 185 -2.01 7.36 -22.40
C LYS A 185 -2.37 8.29 -21.24
N VAL A 186 -1.58 9.34 -21.01
CA VAL A 186 -1.85 10.35 -19.97
C VAL A 186 -3.17 11.06 -20.22
N GLU A 187 -3.41 11.57 -21.45
CA GLU A 187 -4.68 12.21 -21.79
C GLU A 187 -5.88 11.26 -21.63
N TYR A 188 -5.70 9.98 -21.99
CA TYR A 188 -6.74 8.98 -21.77
C TYR A 188 -7.02 8.77 -20.27
N ARG A 189 -5.97 8.70 -19.43
CA ARG A 189 -6.15 8.57 -17.97
C ARG A 189 -6.82 9.78 -17.34
N LYS A 190 -6.49 11.00 -17.79
CA LYS A 190 -7.20 12.23 -17.37
C LYS A 190 -8.69 12.18 -17.67
N SER A 191 -9.09 11.60 -18.81
CA SER A 191 -10.51 11.50 -19.17
C SER A 191 -11.30 10.53 -18.28
N GLU A 192 -10.64 9.73 -17.48
CA GLU A 192 -11.25 8.77 -16.55
C GLU A 192 -11.46 9.33 -15.11
N GLY A 193 -11.00 10.55 -14.85
CA GLY A 193 -11.14 11.30 -13.60
C GLY A 193 -9.86 11.39 -12.82
#